data_2868355715b3683faf01d8e5e196e5b4
#
_entry.id   2868355715b3683faf01d8e5e196e5b4
#
_cell.length_a   1.000
_cell.length_b   1.000
_cell.length_c   1.000
_cell.angle_alpha   90.00
_cell.angle_beta   90.00
_cell.angle_gamma   90.00
#
_symmetry.space_group_name_H-M   'P 1'
#
loop_
_entity.id
_entity.type
_entity.pdbx_description
1 polymer ?
#
loop_
_entity_poly.entity_id
_entity_poly.type
_entity_poly.pdbx_seq_one_letter_code
_entity_poly.pdbx_strand_id
1 'polypeptide(L)'
;MGTEESDDFVVQLLRENRRLKTELNRREGIASSRWWRLHPRLNAERMLTALRGPREPPRVAPSMLPREQTVPPPVPSDLVGRFRREVIGHGTFSHDWFTGHIPSWEPMMRALEGRTARVLEIGAFEGLSTCFVLWRLPDATVTAVDTFAGSAEQVARDLLPNGSLEHVFDANVAHVDGTRARKLVGDSKRVVLDLHAEHARFDFVYVDGSHLALDVLIDAALSWSLLTVEGFLVFDDYGWSAVGPDPLLRPGPAIDAFLELVDGKYEVVSKGTQLALRKKSA
;
A
#
# COMPACT_ATOMS: atom_id res chain seq x y z
N MET A 1 -11.21 -27.17 -11.41
CA MET A 1 -12.62 -26.75 -11.31
C MET A 1 -12.93 -25.95 -10.03
N GLY A 2 -11.97 -25.57 -9.22
CA GLY A 2 -12.20 -24.85 -7.94
C GLY A 2 -11.82 -23.36 -7.92
N THR A 3 -11.14 -22.86 -8.93
CA THR A 3 -10.64 -21.48 -8.93
C THR A 3 -11.64 -20.46 -9.49
N GLU A 4 -12.42 -20.80 -10.49
CA GLU A 4 -13.41 -19.89 -11.09
C GLU A 4 -14.60 -19.61 -10.15
N GLU A 5 -15.08 -20.61 -9.40
CA GLU A 5 -16.16 -20.40 -8.42
C GLU A 5 -15.74 -19.52 -7.23
N SER A 6 -14.48 -19.61 -6.81
CA SER A 6 -13.91 -18.79 -5.73
C SER A 6 -13.79 -17.31 -6.15
N ASP A 7 -13.37 -17.06 -7.39
CA ASP A 7 -13.19 -15.70 -7.90
C ASP A 7 -14.55 -15.01 -8.11
N ASP A 8 -15.57 -15.74 -8.56
CA ASP A 8 -16.94 -15.22 -8.67
C ASP A 8 -17.54 -14.86 -7.29
N PHE A 9 -17.27 -15.66 -6.27
CA PHE A 9 -17.72 -15.38 -4.90
C PHE A 9 -17.09 -14.11 -4.34
N VAL A 10 -15.79 -13.90 -4.50
CA VAL A 10 -15.09 -12.68 -4.05
C VAL A 10 -15.62 -11.44 -4.78
N VAL A 11 -15.81 -11.52 -6.09
CA VAL A 11 -16.40 -10.44 -6.89
C VAL A 11 -17.83 -10.11 -6.42
N GLN A 12 -18.61 -11.13 -6.10
CA GLN A 12 -19.99 -10.96 -5.60
C GLN A 12 -19.98 -10.31 -4.20
N LEU A 13 -19.07 -10.71 -3.31
CA LEU A 13 -18.92 -10.14 -1.97
C LEU A 13 -18.50 -8.66 -2.03
N LEU A 14 -17.59 -8.33 -2.93
CA LEU A 14 -17.14 -6.94 -3.14
C LEU A 14 -18.25 -6.07 -3.74
N ARG A 15 -19.07 -6.62 -4.65
CA ARG A 15 -20.25 -5.94 -5.20
C ARG A 15 -21.30 -5.67 -4.12
N GLU A 16 -21.57 -6.65 -3.24
CA GLU A 16 -22.54 -6.51 -2.17
C GLU A 16 -22.05 -5.51 -1.09
N ASN A 17 -20.76 -5.55 -0.76
CA ASN A 17 -20.15 -4.57 0.16
C ASN A 17 -20.25 -3.14 -0.40
N ARG A 18 -20.05 -2.95 -1.72
CA ARG A 18 -20.28 -1.66 -2.39
C ARG A 18 -21.73 -1.23 -2.30
N ARG A 19 -22.67 -2.16 -2.55
CA ARG A 19 -24.10 -1.90 -2.45
C ARG A 19 -24.49 -1.47 -1.05
N LEU A 20 -24.00 -2.17 -0.03
CA LEU A 20 -24.25 -1.86 1.39
C LEU A 20 -23.64 -0.51 1.79
N LYS A 21 -22.39 -0.20 1.37
CA LYS A 21 -21.78 1.12 1.59
C LYS A 21 -22.58 2.24 0.92
N THR A 22 -23.07 2.03 -0.30
CA THR A 22 -23.91 3.00 -1.01
C THR A 22 -25.26 3.22 -0.32
N GLU A 23 -25.86 2.15 0.16
CA GLU A 23 -27.12 2.18 0.90
C GLU A 23 -26.96 2.85 2.28
N LEU A 24 -25.85 2.58 2.99
CA LEU A 24 -25.50 3.21 4.24
C LEU A 24 -25.31 4.72 4.06
N ASN A 25 -24.53 5.13 3.06
CA ASN A 25 -24.31 6.55 2.72
C ASN A 25 -25.61 7.26 2.33
N ARG A 26 -26.54 6.55 1.67
CA ARG A 26 -27.87 7.08 1.33
C ARG A 26 -28.72 7.27 2.59
N ARG A 27 -28.65 6.36 3.57
CA ARG A 27 -29.40 6.45 4.84
C ARG A 27 -28.84 7.52 5.77
N GLU A 28 -27.53 7.73 5.80
CA GLU A 28 -26.86 8.73 6.65
C GLU A 28 -27.04 10.19 6.16
N GLY A 29 -27.79 10.41 5.07
CA GLY A 29 -28.21 11.76 4.67
C GLY A 29 -27.13 12.65 4.07
N ILE A 30 -25.95 12.11 3.72
CA ILE A 30 -24.86 12.85 3.07
C ILE A 30 -25.33 13.42 1.71
N ALA A 31 -26.20 12.70 1.00
CA ALA A 31 -26.81 13.16 -0.25
C ALA A 31 -27.81 14.32 -0.08
N SER A 32 -28.23 14.63 1.14
CA SER A 32 -29.19 15.71 1.45
C SER A 32 -28.54 16.99 1.99
N SER A 33 -27.21 17.03 2.14
CA SER A 33 -26.52 18.21 2.68
C SER A 33 -26.70 19.43 1.75
N ARG A 34 -26.94 20.60 2.34
CA ARG A 34 -27.03 21.88 1.62
C ARG A 34 -25.80 22.15 0.74
N TRP A 35 -24.65 21.62 1.14
CA TRP A 35 -23.39 21.74 0.42
C TRP A 35 -23.43 21.04 -0.95
N TRP A 36 -24.02 19.86 -1.04
CA TRP A 36 -24.16 19.08 -2.27
C TRP A 36 -25.07 19.76 -3.29
N ARG A 37 -26.10 20.50 -2.83
CA ARG A 37 -27.02 21.26 -3.70
C ARG A 37 -26.40 22.53 -4.25
N LEU A 38 -25.41 23.11 -3.57
CA LEU A 38 -24.75 24.36 -3.97
C LEU A 38 -23.60 24.14 -4.97
N HIS A 39 -23.16 22.91 -5.18
CA HIS A 39 -22.05 22.56 -6.07
C HIS A 39 -22.46 21.54 -7.16
N PRO A 40 -23.37 21.92 -8.10
CA PRO A 40 -23.86 21.01 -9.14
C PRO A 40 -22.77 20.54 -10.12
N ARG A 41 -21.58 21.16 -10.11
CA ARG A 41 -20.41 20.75 -10.92
C ARG A 41 -19.71 19.50 -10.40
N LEU A 42 -19.98 19.08 -9.16
CA LEU A 42 -19.45 17.88 -8.54
C LEU A 42 -20.44 16.70 -8.58
N ASN A 43 -21.46 16.79 -9.43
CA ASN A 43 -22.45 15.73 -9.56
C ASN A 43 -21.78 14.43 -10.06
N ALA A 44 -21.87 13.37 -9.27
CA ALA A 44 -21.24 12.08 -9.54
C ALA A 44 -21.61 11.49 -10.92
N GLU A 45 -22.82 11.73 -11.43
CA GLU A 45 -23.20 11.30 -12.77
C GLU A 45 -22.42 12.01 -13.88
N ARG A 46 -22.06 13.29 -13.70
CA ARG A 46 -21.22 14.00 -14.67
C ARG A 46 -19.76 13.57 -14.59
N MET A 47 -19.24 13.28 -13.41
CA MET A 47 -17.92 12.66 -13.27
C MET A 47 -17.88 11.27 -13.91
N LEU A 48 -18.90 10.44 -13.70
CA LEU A 48 -19.00 9.11 -14.31
C LEU A 48 -19.16 9.20 -15.85
N THR A 49 -19.85 10.22 -16.37
CA THR A 49 -19.99 10.43 -17.82
C THR A 49 -18.70 10.98 -18.43
N ALA A 50 -17.97 11.84 -17.72
CA ALA A 50 -16.65 12.32 -18.14
C ALA A 50 -15.58 11.20 -18.15
N LEU A 51 -15.70 10.21 -17.24
CA LEU A 51 -14.84 9.04 -17.18
C LEU A 51 -15.21 7.95 -18.22
N ARG A 52 -16.43 8.02 -18.82
CA ARG A 52 -16.90 7.04 -19.82
C ARG A 52 -16.68 7.45 -21.28
N GLY A 53 -16.11 8.63 -21.54
CA GLY A 53 -15.67 8.99 -22.88
C GLY A 53 -14.51 8.09 -23.34
N PRO A 54 -14.42 7.72 -24.66
CA PRO A 54 -13.29 6.97 -25.18
C PRO A 54 -12.03 7.84 -25.04
N ARG A 55 -11.28 7.67 -23.98
CA ARG A 55 -9.93 8.20 -23.88
C ARG A 55 -9.01 7.21 -24.58
N GLU A 56 -8.44 7.62 -25.70
CA GLU A 56 -7.17 7.03 -26.13
C GLU A 56 -6.22 7.10 -24.94
N PRO A 57 -5.46 6.02 -24.64
CA PRO A 57 -4.44 6.09 -23.62
C PRO A 57 -3.53 7.28 -23.95
N PRO A 58 -3.13 8.10 -22.95
CA PRO A 58 -2.26 9.22 -23.19
C PRO A 58 -1.03 8.72 -23.96
N ARG A 59 -0.77 9.32 -25.12
CA ARG A 59 0.47 9.07 -25.85
C ARG A 59 1.59 9.51 -24.95
N VAL A 60 2.32 8.54 -24.37
CA VAL A 60 3.55 8.80 -23.62
C VAL A 60 4.48 9.55 -24.58
N ALA A 61 4.75 10.81 -24.29
CA ALA A 61 5.66 11.60 -25.08
C ALA A 61 7.04 10.93 -25.09
N PRO A 62 7.73 10.84 -26.26
CA PRO A 62 9.02 10.12 -26.39
C PRO A 62 10.18 10.70 -25.58
N SER A 63 9.97 11.80 -24.85
CA SER A 63 11.02 12.53 -24.12
C SER A 63 11.30 12.05 -22.69
N MET A 64 10.59 11.01 -22.21
CA MET A 64 10.86 10.41 -20.91
C MET A 64 11.59 9.06 -20.99
N LEU A 65 12.57 8.96 -21.89
CA LEU A 65 13.57 7.91 -21.73
C LEU A 65 14.42 8.26 -20.49
N PRO A 66 14.57 7.33 -19.53
CA PRO A 66 15.36 7.59 -18.33
C PRO A 66 16.78 7.98 -18.75
N ARG A 67 17.30 9.07 -18.19
CA ARG A 67 18.74 9.29 -18.14
C ARG A 67 19.38 8.02 -17.61
N GLU A 68 20.51 7.62 -18.20
CA GLU A 68 21.30 6.44 -17.83
C GLU A 68 21.11 6.06 -16.36
N GLN A 69 20.34 5.00 -16.14
CA GLN A 69 20.19 4.42 -14.82
C GLN A 69 21.57 3.86 -14.48
N THR A 70 22.26 4.49 -13.54
CA THR A 70 23.39 3.84 -12.87
C THR A 70 22.86 2.53 -12.34
N VAL A 71 23.34 1.42 -12.90
CA VAL A 71 22.96 0.08 -12.46
C VAL A 71 23.23 0.01 -10.96
N PRO A 72 22.20 -0.17 -10.12
CA PRO A 72 22.42 -0.25 -8.69
C PRO A 72 23.39 -1.40 -8.40
N PRO A 73 24.27 -1.26 -7.39
CA PRO A 73 25.21 -2.32 -7.06
C PRO A 73 24.44 -3.63 -6.80
N PRO A 74 24.98 -4.77 -7.23
CA PRO A 74 24.29 -6.05 -7.16
C PRO A 74 23.82 -6.32 -5.72
N VAL A 75 22.57 -6.76 -5.58
CA VAL A 75 22.02 -7.24 -4.30
C VAL A 75 22.90 -8.40 -3.84
N PRO A 76 23.31 -8.47 -2.55
CA PRO A 76 24.09 -9.60 -2.05
C PRO A 76 23.37 -10.90 -2.38
N SER A 77 24.05 -11.81 -3.03
CA SER A 77 23.47 -13.07 -3.56
C SER A 77 22.80 -13.93 -2.47
N ASP A 78 23.08 -13.66 -1.19
CA ASP A 78 22.54 -14.39 -0.05
C ASP A 78 21.60 -13.56 0.86
N LEU A 79 21.23 -12.31 0.50
CA LEU A 79 20.41 -11.47 1.36
C LEU A 79 19.04 -12.12 1.67
N VAL A 80 18.36 -12.61 0.66
CA VAL A 80 17.07 -13.31 0.81
C VAL A 80 17.25 -14.59 1.63
N GLY A 81 18.30 -15.36 1.35
CA GLY A 81 18.61 -16.58 2.09
C GLY A 81 18.91 -16.32 3.57
N ARG A 82 19.63 -15.26 3.87
CA ARG A 82 19.89 -14.84 5.26
C ARG A 82 18.60 -14.44 5.98
N PHE A 83 17.79 -13.58 5.37
CA PHE A 83 16.52 -13.18 5.96
C PHE A 83 15.60 -14.39 6.22
N ARG A 84 15.53 -15.32 5.27
CA ARG A 84 14.76 -16.56 5.46
C ARG A 84 15.28 -17.40 6.63
N ARG A 85 16.58 -17.55 6.78
CA ARG A 85 17.17 -18.33 7.88
C ARG A 85 17.05 -17.62 9.22
N GLU A 86 17.35 -16.32 9.27
CA GLU A 86 17.52 -15.56 10.50
C GLU A 86 16.18 -15.04 11.05
N VAL A 87 15.17 -14.86 10.19
CA VAL A 87 13.87 -14.29 10.59
C VAL A 87 12.72 -15.26 10.30
N ILE A 88 12.50 -15.64 9.03
CA ILE A 88 11.33 -16.47 8.69
C ILE A 88 11.38 -17.83 9.35
N GLY A 89 12.57 -18.46 9.44
CA GLY A 89 12.75 -19.75 10.06
C GLY A 89 12.49 -19.79 11.58
N HIS A 90 12.32 -18.63 12.20
CA HIS A 90 12.06 -18.48 13.64
C HIS A 90 10.72 -17.81 13.94
N GLY A 91 10.05 -17.25 12.93
CA GLY A 91 8.73 -16.64 13.04
C GLY A 91 7.60 -17.59 12.62
N THR A 92 6.39 -17.09 12.69
CA THR A 92 5.17 -17.77 12.21
C THR A 92 4.56 -16.96 11.07
N PHE A 93 4.85 -17.37 9.84
CA PHE A 93 4.34 -16.71 8.63
C PHE A 93 3.59 -17.73 7.79
N SER A 94 2.30 -17.49 7.55
CA SER A 94 1.47 -18.40 6.77
C SER A 94 1.75 -18.28 5.27
N HIS A 95 2.19 -17.09 4.82
CA HIS A 95 2.46 -16.78 3.42
C HIS A 95 3.73 -15.96 3.27
N ASP A 96 4.49 -16.22 2.19
CA ASP A 96 5.64 -15.41 1.79
C ASP A 96 5.27 -14.54 0.57
N TRP A 97 4.56 -13.45 0.81
CA TRP A 97 4.23 -12.48 -0.24
C TRP A 97 5.30 -11.38 -0.39
N PHE A 98 6.33 -11.38 0.45
CA PHE A 98 7.27 -10.27 0.53
C PHE A 98 8.69 -10.58 0.01
N THR A 99 9.26 -11.77 0.26
CA THR A 99 10.71 -12.00 0.00
C THR A 99 11.11 -11.82 -1.47
N GLY A 100 10.15 -12.00 -2.40
CA GLY A 100 10.36 -11.72 -3.83
C GLY A 100 10.67 -10.26 -4.13
N HIS A 101 10.28 -9.34 -3.24
CA HIS A 101 10.48 -7.89 -3.39
C HIS A 101 11.78 -7.38 -2.77
N ILE A 102 12.47 -8.17 -1.96
CA ILE A 102 13.74 -7.76 -1.31
C ILE A 102 14.75 -7.20 -2.34
N PRO A 103 14.95 -7.78 -3.53
CA PRO A 103 15.87 -7.21 -4.51
C PRO A 103 15.54 -5.78 -4.94
N SER A 104 14.27 -5.43 -5.07
CA SER A 104 13.82 -4.07 -5.42
C SER A 104 13.87 -3.10 -4.24
N TRP A 105 13.78 -3.61 -3.01
CA TRP A 105 13.86 -2.82 -1.78
C TRP A 105 15.30 -2.51 -1.36
N GLU A 106 16.25 -3.40 -1.62
CA GLU A 106 17.63 -3.29 -1.16
C GLU A 106 18.32 -1.96 -1.53
N PRO A 107 18.16 -1.39 -2.74
CA PRO A 107 18.74 -0.07 -3.05
C PRO A 107 18.20 1.04 -2.13
N MET A 108 16.92 1.00 -1.76
CA MET A 108 16.28 1.97 -0.86
C MET A 108 16.74 1.75 0.59
N MET A 109 16.83 0.49 1.02
CA MET A 109 17.36 0.14 2.34
C MET A 109 18.80 0.61 2.52
N ARG A 110 19.67 0.43 1.51
CA ARG A 110 21.05 0.96 1.53
C ARG A 110 21.09 2.47 1.64
N ALA A 111 20.18 3.19 0.98
CA ALA A 111 20.11 4.65 1.09
C ALA A 111 19.70 5.14 2.48
N LEU A 112 19.06 4.28 3.27
CA LEU A 112 18.63 4.54 4.65
C LEU A 112 19.56 3.95 5.71
N GLU A 113 20.55 3.13 5.32
CA GLU A 113 21.47 2.46 6.24
C GLU A 113 22.29 3.48 7.05
N GLY A 114 22.48 3.19 8.34
CA GLY A 114 23.19 4.10 9.29
C GLY A 114 22.42 5.36 9.64
N ARG A 115 21.13 5.46 9.26
CA ARG A 115 20.26 6.59 9.64
C ARG A 115 19.18 6.10 10.60
N THR A 116 18.77 6.96 11.52
CA THR A 116 17.57 6.73 12.34
C THR A 116 16.33 6.94 11.46
N ALA A 117 16.12 6.02 10.51
CA ALA A 117 15.02 6.11 9.55
C ALA A 117 13.68 5.80 10.22
N ARG A 118 12.66 6.56 9.89
CA ARG A 118 11.27 6.34 10.31
C ARG A 118 10.49 5.75 9.16
N VAL A 119 9.89 4.60 9.39
CA VAL A 119 9.15 3.84 8.39
C VAL A 119 7.68 3.79 8.77
N LEU A 120 6.78 4.06 7.82
CA LEU A 120 5.34 3.82 7.93
C LEU A 120 4.97 2.65 7.03
N GLU A 121 4.26 1.70 7.58
CA GLU A 121 3.66 0.59 6.84
C GLU A 121 2.15 0.60 7.03
N ILE A 122 1.41 0.57 5.93
CA ILE A 122 -0.05 0.46 5.89
C ILE A 122 -0.39 -0.91 5.33
N GLY A 123 -1.00 -1.77 6.15
CA GLY A 123 -1.22 -3.19 5.84
C GLY A 123 -0.04 -4.05 6.28
N ALA A 124 0.03 -4.33 7.58
CA ALA A 124 1.18 -5.05 8.16
C ALA A 124 0.99 -6.57 8.19
N PHE A 125 -0.26 -7.06 8.15
CA PHE A 125 -0.60 -8.49 8.20
C PHE A 125 0.14 -9.24 9.32
N GLU A 126 0.92 -10.29 8.99
CA GLU A 126 1.75 -11.05 9.94
C GLU A 126 3.11 -10.40 10.24
N GLY A 127 3.40 -9.22 9.65
CA GLY A 127 4.60 -8.42 9.91
C GLY A 127 5.86 -8.85 9.15
N LEU A 128 5.75 -9.56 8.01
CA LEU A 128 6.92 -10.05 7.29
C LEU A 128 7.79 -8.90 6.73
N SER A 129 7.20 -7.89 6.13
CA SER A 129 7.84 -6.66 5.66
C SER A 129 8.35 -5.80 6.83
N THR A 130 7.56 -5.64 7.90
CA THR A 130 7.99 -5.01 9.15
C THR A 130 9.26 -5.66 9.69
N CYS A 131 9.28 -6.98 9.81
CA CYS A 131 10.44 -7.76 10.27
C CYS A 131 11.65 -7.59 9.36
N PHE A 132 11.44 -7.51 8.04
CA PHE A 132 12.54 -7.25 7.10
C PHE A 132 13.19 -5.88 7.35
N VAL A 133 12.38 -4.83 7.50
CA VAL A 133 12.89 -3.47 7.78
C VAL A 133 13.67 -3.45 9.09
N LEU A 134 13.11 -3.99 10.17
CA LEU A 134 13.75 -4.04 11.49
C LEU A 134 15.06 -4.83 11.48
N TRP A 135 15.11 -5.95 10.75
CA TRP A 135 16.29 -6.77 10.60
C TRP A 135 17.35 -6.10 9.72
N ARG A 136 16.93 -5.45 8.62
CA ARG A 136 17.84 -4.87 7.64
C ARG A 136 18.40 -3.52 8.08
N LEU A 137 17.62 -2.74 8.83
CA LEU A 137 17.96 -1.40 9.32
C LEU A 137 17.93 -1.36 10.85
N PRO A 138 19.05 -1.64 11.52
CA PRO A 138 19.09 -1.74 12.99
C PRO A 138 18.76 -0.43 13.72
N ASP A 139 18.93 0.73 13.05
CA ASP A 139 18.66 2.05 13.61
C ASP A 139 17.27 2.60 13.23
N ALA A 140 16.49 1.87 12.42
CA ALA A 140 15.17 2.31 11.99
C ALA A 140 14.08 1.98 13.01
N THR A 141 13.02 2.79 12.99
CA THR A 141 11.75 2.51 13.69
C THR A 141 10.63 2.31 12.67
N VAL A 142 9.71 1.40 12.96
CA VAL A 142 8.55 1.13 12.10
C VAL A 142 7.27 1.49 12.82
N THR A 143 6.41 2.28 12.18
CA THR A 143 5.01 2.46 12.56
C THR A 143 4.18 1.58 11.64
N ALA A 144 3.63 0.51 12.18
CA ALA A 144 2.80 -0.46 11.45
C ALA A 144 1.32 -0.21 11.72
N VAL A 145 0.56 0.02 10.65
CA VAL A 145 -0.89 0.31 10.70
C VAL A 145 -1.62 -0.84 10.05
N ASP A 146 -2.52 -1.47 10.79
CA ASP A 146 -3.39 -2.54 10.29
C ASP A 146 -4.66 -2.62 11.12
N THR A 147 -5.74 -3.12 10.55
CA THR A 147 -6.96 -3.45 11.30
C THR A 147 -6.81 -4.76 12.05
N PHE A 148 -5.90 -5.64 11.62
CA PHE A 148 -5.73 -7.03 12.03
C PHE A 148 -7.00 -7.87 11.96
N ALA A 149 -7.98 -7.39 11.18
CA ALA A 149 -9.22 -8.12 10.90
C ALA A 149 -9.13 -8.96 9.61
N GLY A 150 -8.08 -8.76 8.84
CA GLY A 150 -7.94 -9.27 7.49
C GLY A 150 -8.79 -8.50 6.47
N SER A 151 -8.43 -8.59 5.21
CA SER A 151 -9.26 -8.09 4.11
C SER A 151 -10.42 -9.05 3.82
N ALA A 152 -11.48 -8.55 3.17
CA ALA A 152 -12.59 -9.40 2.74
C ALA A 152 -12.12 -10.56 1.84
N GLU A 153 -11.09 -10.31 1.01
CA GLU A 153 -10.46 -11.33 0.16
C GLU A 153 -9.72 -12.38 0.98
N GLN A 154 -8.93 -11.98 1.98
CA GLN A 154 -8.20 -12.90 2.85
C GLN A 154 -9.16 -13.79 3.63
N VAL A 155 -10.25 -13.22 4.17
CA VAL A 155 -11.31 -13.97 4.86
C VAL A 155 -12.00 -14.95 3.90
N ALA A 156 -12.37 -14.51 2.70
CA ALA A 156 -13.07 -15.34 1.71
C ALA A 156 -12.21 -16.50 1.19
N ARG A 157 -10.89 -16.33 1.16
CA ARG A 157 -9.93 -17.35 0.69
C ARG A 157 -9.33 -18.19 1.83
N ASP A 158 -9.77 -17.98 3.07
CA ASP A 158 -9.22 -18.67 4.25
C ASP A 158 -7.69 -18.50 4.38
N LEU A 159 -7.21 -17.28 4.12
CA LEU A 159 -5.79 -16.93 4.16
C LEU A 159 -5.33 -16.38 5.51
N LEU A 160 -6.22 -16.28 6.49
CA LEU A 160 -5.86 -15.81 7.82
C LEU A 160 -5.20 -16.93 8.63
N PRO A 161 -4.21 -16.57 9.49
CA PRO A 161 -3.59 -17.55 10.37
C PRO A 161 -4.61 -18.13 11.37
N ASN A 162 -4.34 -19.33 11.85
CA ASN A 162 -5.09 -19.90 12.95
C ASN A 162 -4.88 -19.07 14.22
N GLY A 163 -5.95 -18.45 14.73
CA GLY A 163 -5.91 -17.59 15.89
C GLY A 163 -5.96 -16.09 15.52
N SER A 164 -5.40 -15.25 16.40
CA SER A 164 -5.40 -13.80 16.19
C SER A 164 -4.25 -13.37 15.31
N LEU A 165 -4.56 -12.74 14.17
CA LEU A 165 -3.57 -12.12 13.28
C LEU A 165 -2.69 -11.11 14.04
N GLU A 166 -3.30 -10.31 14.91
CA GLU A 166 -2.59 -9.34 15.73
C GLU A 166 -1.55 -10.00 16.65
N HIS A 167 -1.89 -11.14 17.28
CA HIS A 167 -0.93 -11.90 18.11
C HIS A 167 0.21 -12.49 17.29
N VAL A 168 -0.07 -12.95 16.07
CA VAL A 168 0.98 -13.46 15.16
C VAL A 168 1.95 -12.33 14.79
N PHE A 169 1.43 -11.16 14.43
CA PHE A 169 2.24 -9.96 14.18
C PHE A 169 3.12 -9.61 15.37
N ASP A 170 2.54 -9.51 16.58
CA ASP A 170 3.27 -9.16 17.79
C ASP A 170 4.41 -10.15 18.08
N ALA A 171 4.14 -11.45 17.93
CA ALA A 171 5.15 -12.50 18.17
C ALA A 171 6.31 -12.43 17.14
N ASN A 172 5.97 -12.26 15.85
CA ASN A 172 6.96 -12.15 14.79
C ASN A 172 7.86 -10.93 14.96
N VAL A 173 7.27 -9.77 15.23
CA VAL A 173 8.00 -8.52 15.41
C VAL A 173 8.85 -8.54 16.69
N ALA A 174 8.33 -9.09 17.79
CA ALA A 174 9.07 -9.25 19.03
C ALA A 174 10.30 -10.15 18.87
N HIS A 175 10.22 -11.13 17.98
CA HIS A 175 11.36 -12.02 17.69
C HIS A 175 12.55 -11.27 17.05
N VAL A 176 12.28 -10.23 16.24
CA VAL A 176 13.33 -9.41 15.63
C VAL A 176 13.75 -8.27 16.55
N ASP A 177 12.86 -7.30 16.78
CA ASP A 177 13.00 -6.24 17.79
C ASP A 177 11.69 -5.46 17.95
N GLY A 178 10.82 -5.93 18.84
CA GLY A 178 9.54 -5.29 19.12
C GLY A 178 9.64 -3.88 19.72
N THR A 179 10.80 -3.50 20.27
CA THR A 179 10.98 -2.16 20.88
C THR A 179 11.05 -1.04 19.85
N ARG A 180 11.37 -1.36 18.60
CA ARG A 180 11.46 -0.43 17.48
C ARG A 180 10.21 -0.42 16.60
N ALA A 181 9.17 -1.18 16.95
CA ALA A 181 7.89 -1.19 16.24
C ALA A 181 6.80 -0.51 17.07
N ARG A 182 6.14 0.48 16.48
CA ARG A 182 4.89 1.07 16.99
C ARG A 182 3.72 0.49 16.21
N LYS A 183 2.94 -0.38 16.84
CA LYS A 183 1.72 -0.93 16.24
C LYS A 183 0.54 0.02 16.48
N LEU A 184 -0.21 0.36 15.41
CA LEU A 184 -1.42 1.16 15.44
C LEU A 184 -2.57 0.37 14.83
N VAL A 185 -3.49 -0.08 15.66
CA VAL A 185 -4.65 -0.89 15.25
C VAL A 185 -5.78 0.03 14.78
N GLY A 186 -6.19 -0.09 13.52
CA GLY A 186 -7.31 0.68 13.00
C GLY A 186 -7.34 0.83 11.48
N ASP A 187 -8.39 1.50 10.99
CA ASP A 187 -8.51 1.88 9.58
C ASP A 187 -7.42 2.90 9.23
N SER A 188 -6.67 2.64 8.15
CA SER A 188 -5.51 3.45 7.73
C SER A 188 -5.85 4.92 7.57
N LYS A 189 -7.00 5.23 6.98
CA LYS A 189 -7.45 6.61 6.73
C LYS A 189 -7.54 7.42 8.02
N ARG A 190 -8.06 6.82 9.08
CA ARG A 190 -8.16 7.46 10.39
C ARG A 190 -6.80 7.56 11.07
N VAL A 191 -6.07 6.44 11.13
CA VAL A 191 -4.77 6.39 11.80
C VAL A 191 -3.76 7.34 11.16
N VAL A 192 -3.72 7.41 9.81
CA VAL A 192 -2.80 8.33 9.12
C VAL A 192 -3.18 9.79 9.34
N LEU A 193 -4.47 10.13 9.49
CA LEU A 193 -4.89 11.48 9.91
C LEU A 193 -4.44 11.81 11.34
N ASP A 194 -4.49 10.85 12.26
CA ASP A 194 -3.97 11.04 13.62
C ASP A 194 -2.44 11.27 13.60
N LEU A 195 -1.70 10.54 12.75
CA LEU A 195 -0.27 10.78 12.53
C LEU A 195 0.02 12.18 11.94
N HIS A 196 -0.90 12.72 11.13
CA HIS A 196 -0.82 14.12 10.69
C HIS A 196 -0.95 15.11 11.86
N ALA A 197 -1.90 14.85 12.75
CA ALA A 197 -2.07 15.67 13.95
C ALA A 197 -0.87 15.60 14.90
N GLU A 198 -0.17 14.47 14.93
CA GLU A 198 1.12 14.29 15.64
C GLU A 198 2.31 14.96 14.92
N HIS A 199 2.12 15.56 13.74
CA HIS A 199 3.19 16.08 12.88
C HIS A 199 4.26 15.04 12.54
N ALA A 200 3.86 13.76 12.45
CA ALA A 200 4.77 12.67 12.10
C ALA A 200 5.41 12.90 10.72
N ARG A 201 6.64 12.39 10.54
CA ARG A 201 7.33 12.37 9.24
C ARG A 201 8.02 11.03 9.09
N PHE A 202 8.08 10.56 7.85
CA PHE A 202 8.64 9.25 7.52
C PHE A 202 9.64 9.37 6.37
N ASP A 203 10.69 8.56 6.43
CA ASP A 203 11.72 8.46 5.40
C ASP A 203 11.40 7.37 4.39
N PHE A 204 10.53 6.42 4.78
CA PHE A 204 10.03 5.35 3.93
C PHE A 204 8.57 5.09 4.27
N VAL A 205 7.72 4.97 3.25
CA VAL A 205 6.31 4.59 3.41
C VAL A 205 6.02 3.41 2.49
N TYR A 206 5.38 2.38 3.03
CA TYR A 206 4.89 1.23 2.29
C TYR A 206 3.36 1.17 2.38
N VAL A 207 2.69 1.14 1.25
CA VAL A 207 1.22 1.07 1.12
C VAL A 207 0.86 -0.28 0.56
N ASP A 208 0.33 -1.16 1.42
CA ASP A 208 -0.04 -2.55 1.16
C ASP A 208 -1.32 -2.93 1.94
N GLY A 209 -2.26 -1.99 2.07
CA GLY A 209 -3.44 -2.19 2.93
C GLY A 209 -4.64 -2.74 2.20
N SER A 210 -5.14 -2.05 1.20
CA SER A 210 -6.37 -2.39 0.48
C SER A 210 -6.12 -2.46 -1.02
N HIS A 211 -6.83 -3.38 -1.71
CA HIS A 211 -6.81 -3.45 -3.16
C HIS A 211 -7.90 -2.59 -3.82
N LEU A 212 -8.74 -1.91 -3.02
CA LEU A 212 -9.76 -1.01 -3.56
C LEU A 212 -9.14 0.32 -3.98
N ALA A 213 -9.33 0.71 -5.23
CA ALA A 213 -8.74 1.91 -5.81
C ALA A 213 -8.91 3.18 -4.96
N LEU A 214 -10.10 3.40 -4.39
CA LEU A 214 -10.34 4.58 -3.56
C LEU A 214 -9.55 4.56 -2.26
N ASP A 215 -9.43 3.40 -1.62
CA ASP A 215 -8.67 3.26 -0.38
C ASP A 215 -7.18 3.53 -0.66
N VAL A 216 -6.63 2.92 -1.73
CA VAL A 216 -5.24 3.13 -2.16
C VAL A 216 -4.96 4.60 -2.49
N LEU A 217 -5.89 5.30 -3.19
CA LEU A 217 -5.73 6.71 -3.51
C LEU A 217 -5.68 7.58 -2.24
N ILE A 218 -6.53 7.28 -1.25
CA ILE A 218 -6.55 8.00 0.03
C ILE A 218 -5.25 7.75 0.79
N ASP A 219 -4.83 6.49 0.92
CA ASP A 219 -3.59 6.12 1.60
C ASP A 219 -2.37 6.77 0.92
N ALA A 220 -2.32 6.80 -0.42
CA ALA A 220 -1.29 7.48 -1.19
C ALA A 220 -1.22 8.99 -0.88
N ALA A 221 -2.37 9.68 -0.96
CA ALA A 221 -2.45 11.12 -0.76
C ALA A 221 -2.08 11.55 0.67
N LEU A 222 -2.59 10.82 1.67
CA LEU A 222 -2.29 11.08 3.07
C LEU A 222 -0.81 10.77 3.37
N SER A 223 -0.29 9.64 2.90
CA SER A 223 1.10 9.22 3.11
C SER A 223 2.10 10.16 2.44
N TRP A 224 1.77 10.68 1.24
CA TRP A 224 2.64 11.60 0.53
C TRP A 224 2.98 12.85 1.33
N SER A 225 2.03 13.39 2.08
CA SER A 225 2.24 14.59 2.88
C SER A 225 3.05 14.31 4.16
N LEU A 226 3.08 13.08 4.65
CA LEU A 226 3.93 12.64 5.76
C LEU A 226 5.35 12.24 5.33
N LEU A 227 5.54 11.96 4.03
CA LEU A 227 6.83 11.54 3.49
C LEU A 227 7.79 12.73 3.41
N THR A 228 9.02 12.55 3.91
CA THR A 228 10.11 13.52 3.77
C THR A 228 10.56 13.69 2.31
N VAL A 229 11.12 14.84 1.96
CA VAL A 229 11.83 14.99 0.69
C VAL A 229 13.02 14.03 0.70
N GLU A 230 13.32 13.42 -0.44
CA GLU A 230 14.29 12.33 -0.62
C GLU A 230 13.86 11.00 0.05
N GLY A 231 12.68 10.93 0.68
CA GLY A 231 12.08 9.70 1.19
C GLY A 231 11.47 8.85 0.09
N PHE A 232 11.18 7.58 0.42
CA PHE A 232 10.67 6.59 -0.51
C PHE A 232 9.20 6.26 -0.22
N LEU A 233 8.39 6.17 -1.27
CA LEU A 233 7.00 5.66 -1.23
C LEU A 233 6.92 4.42 -2.11
N VAL A 234 6.53 3.31 -1.51
CA VAL A 234 6.34 2.04 -2.22
C VAL A 234 4.88 1.66 -2.18
N PHE A 235 4.32 1.39 -3.33
CA PHE A 235 2.99 0.81 -3.48
C PHE A 235 3.14 -0.67 -3.80
N ASP A 236 2.46 -1.51 -3.04
CA ASP A 236 2.27 -2.90 -3.42
C ASP A 236 1.20 -3.02 -4.52
N ASP A 237 1.12 -4.17 -5.11
CA ASP A 237 0.03 -4.57 -6.01
C ASP A 237 -0.25 -3.59 -7.18
N TYR A 238 0.76 -2.80 -7.61
CA TYR A 238 0.60 -1.93 -8.78
C TYR A 238 0.10 -2.69 -10.01
N GLY A 239 0.62 -3.90 -10.21
CA GLY A 239 0.24 -4.80 -11.30
C GLY A 239 -0.90 -5.78 -10.96
N TRP A 240 -1.45 -5.71 -9.75
CA TRP A 240 -2.44 -6.69 -9.29
C TRP A 240 -3.79 -6.55 -10.02
N SER A 241 -4.36 -7.67 -10.45
CA SER A 241 -5.57 -7.70 -11.28
C SER A 241 -6.43 -8.96 -11.07
N ALA A 242 -6.26 -9.67 -9.95
CA ALA A 242 -6.89 -10.96 -9.69
C ALA A 242 -8.43 -10.90 -9.63
N VAL A 243 -9.03 -9.74 -9.30
CA VAL A 243 -10.49 -9.56 -9.22
C VAL A 243 -11.14 -9.08 -10.54
N GLY A 244 -10.43 -9.19 -11.66
CA GLY A 244 -10.95 -8.85 -12.98
C GLY A 244 -10.72 -7.41 -13.44
N PRO A 245 -11.40 -6.95 -14.50
CA PRO A 245 -11.04 -5.71 -15.20
C PRO A 245 -11.57 -4.43 -14.56
N ASP A 246 -12.43 -4.48 -13.52
CA ASP A 246 -13.00 -3.29 -12.90
C ASP A 246 -11.87 -2.42 -12.27
N PRO A 247 -11.62 -1.20 -12.79
CA PRO A 247 -10.56 -0.34 -12.28
C PRO A 247 -10.76 0.07 -10.83
N LEU A 248 -11.97 0.02 -10.29
CA LEU A 248 -12.26 0.38 -8.91
C LEU A 248 -11.86 -0.73 -7.90
N LEU A 249 -11.59 -1.93 -8.41
CA LEU A 249 -11.17 -3.08 -7.63
C LEU A 249 -9.68 -3.39 -7.78
N ARG A 250 -8.88 -2.43 -8.29
CA ARG A 250 -7.44 -2.62 -8.55
C ARG A 250 -6.64 -1.40 -8.07
N PRO A 251 -5.47 -1.60 -7.45
CA PRO A 251 -4.58 -0.52 -7.02
C PRO A 251 -4.05 0.34 -8.17
N GLY A 252 -3.59 -0.28 -9.26
CA GLY A 252 -2.89 0.39 -10.36
C GLY A 252 -3.55 1.67 -10.89
N PRO A 253 -4.85 1.67 -11.26
CA PRO A 253 -5.53 2.89 -11.73
C PRO A 253 -5.57 4.03 -10.71
N ALA A 254 -5.64 3.71 -9.41
CA ALA A 254 -5.60 4.72 -8.35
C ALA A 254 -4.19 5.30 -8.19
N ILE A 255 -3.19 4.45 -8.27
CA ILE A 255 -1.78 4.85 -8.23
C ILE A 255 -1.46 5.74 -9.44
N ASP A 256 -1.89 5.38 -10.66
CA ASP A 256 -1.69 6.21 -11.85
C ASP A 256 -2.34 7.59 -11.69
N ALA A 257 -3.57 7.65 -11.16
CA ALA A 257 -4.25 8.92 -10.88
C ALA A 257 -3.50 9.75 -9.82
N PHE A 258 -2.96 9.12 -8.79
CA PHE A 258 -2.13 9.78 -7.80
C PHE A 258 -0.85 10.35 -8.43
N LEU A 259 -0.18 9.60 -9.31
CA LEU A 259 1.04 10.05 -10.00
C LEU A 259 0.80 11.31 -10.85
N GLU A 260 -0.36 11.42 -11.51
CA GLU A 260 -0.75 12.63 -12.24
C GLU A 260 -0.84 13.86 -11.33
N LEU A 261 -1.30 13.69 -10.08
CA LEU A 261 -1.45 14.79 -9.11
C LEU A 261 -0.11 15.27 -8.53
N VAL A 262 0.90 14.40 -8.49
CA VAL A 262 2.23 14.70 -7.96
C VAL A 262 3.30 14.75 -9.06
N ASP A 263 2.90 14.92 -10.31
CA ASP A 263 3.83 14.97 -11.44
C ASP A 263 4.94 16.02 -11.24
N GLY A 264 6.15 15.67 -11.63
CA GLY A 264 7.34 16.50 -11.44
C GLY A 264 7.90 16.54 -10.00
N LYS A 265 7.22 15.90 -9.02
CA LYS A 265 7.65 15.87 -7.61
C LYS A 265 8.29 14.56 -7.17
N TYR A 266 8.43 13.60 -8.05
CA TYR A 266 9.00 12.28 -7.74
C TYR A 266 9.95 11.79 -8.84
N GLU A 267 10.72 10.79 -8.47
CA GLU A 267 11.53 9.95 -9.36
C GLU A 267 11.08 8.50 -9.18
N VAL A 268 10.91 7.76 -10.27
CA VAL A 268 10.60 6.32 -10.20
C VAL A 268 11.89 5.56 -9.89
N VAL A 269 11.90 4.84 -8.78
CA VAL A 269 13.03 4.00 -8.34
C VAL A 269 12.94 2.60 -8.96
N SER A 270 11.75 2.00 -8.91
CA SER A 270 11.47 0.71 -9.55
C SER A 270 10.01 0.62 -9.94
N LYS A 271 9.72 -0.13 -11.00
CA LYS A 271 8.36 -0.39 -11.49
C LYS A 271 8.25 -1.83 -11.94
N GLY A 272 7.34 -2.56 -11.31
CA GLY A 272 7.05 -3.97 -11.58
C GLY A 272 5.70 -4.34 -11.00
N THR A 273 5.63 -5.43 -10.24
CA THR A 273 4.48 -5.75 -9.40
C THR A 273 4.26 -4.68 -8.34
N GLN A 274 5.35 -4.17 -7.76
CA GLN A 274 5.37 -2.96 -6.92
C GLN A 274 5.80 -1.74 -7.74
N LEU A 275 5.41 -0.55 -7.28
CA LEU A 275 5.92 0.73 -7.76
C LEU A 275 6.60 1.46 -6.60
N ALA A 276 7.88 1.79 -6.77
CA ALA A 276 8.64 2.55 -5.79
C ALA A 276 9.04 3.93 -6.35
N LEU A 277 8.79 4.95 -5.55
CA LEU A 277 9.05 6.36 -5.86
C LEU A 277 10.02 6.96 -4.84
N ARG A 278 10.81 7.94 -5.27
CA ARG A 278 11.56 8.83 -4.39
C ARG A 278 11.00 10.24 -4.51
N LYS A 279 10.58 10.84 -3.40
CA LYS A 279 10.04 12.21 -3.38
C LYS A 279 11.14 13.23 -3.59
N LYS A 280 10.99 14.12 -4.57
CA LYS A 280 12.01 15.11 -4.95
C LYS A 280 11.71 16.52 -4.43
N SER A 281 10.43 16.83 -4.18
CA SER A 281 10.00 18.12 -3.64
C SER A 281 8.72 18.01 -2.81
N ALA A 282 8.43 19.02 -2.04
CA ALA A 282 7.23 19.08 -1.20
C ALA A 282 5.94 19.21 -2.02
#